data_2c374ae596385f5d97cff69e112b9b53
#
_entry.id   2c374ae596385f5d97cff69e112b9b53
#
_cell.length_a   1.000
_cell.length_b   1.000
_cell.length_c   1.000
_cell.angle_alpha   90.00
_cell.angle_beta   90.00
_cell.angle_gamma   90.00
#
_symmetry.space_group_name_H-M   'P 1'
#
loop_
_entity.id
_entity.type
_entity.pdbx_description
1 polymer ?
#
loop_
_entity_poly.entity_id
_entity_poly.type
_entity_poly.pdbx_seq_one_letter_code
_entity_poly.pdbx_strand_id
1 'polypeptide(L)'
;MNFSIVLTLLLYGSCALALDPNLEKTKSATGIDLPTAKWNLPKALNEDGTIDETKMPKNSEYSKMVILGNKILNETSKYVGLQAKDPKKRFAGNNLSCSSCHANGGSVQNQSGFVGIWARFPQYNARGDKVITLADRINGCFERSMNGKRMPSDAPEMKAMLTYMQWLSQGVPVGAKIEG
;
A
#
# COMPACT_ATOMS: atom_id res chain seq x y z
N MET A 1 -42.65 -29.93 -54.95
CA MET A 1 -41.60 -28.90 -54.85
C MET A 1 -41.31 -28.67 -53.35
N ASN A 2 -40.27 -29.33 -52.82
CA ASN A 2 -39.90 -29.22 -51.43
C ASN A 2 -38.78 -28.19 -51.29
N PHE A 3 -39.08 -27.06 -50.64
CA PHE A 3 -38.07 -26.07 -50.24
C PHE A 3 -37.50 -26.45 -48.89
N SER A 4 -36.30 -26.99 -48.87
CA SER A 4 -35.50 -27.16 -47.66
C SER A 4 -34.84 -25.82 -47.31
N ILE A 5 -35.30 -25.21 -46.24
CA ILE A 5 -34.62 -24.04 -45.65
C ILE A 5 -33.47 -24.56 -44.79
N VAL A 6 -32.24 -24.36 -45.23
CA VAL A 6 -31.03 -24.62 -44.46
C VAL A 6 -30.83 -23.40 -43.55
N LEU A 7 -31.13 -23.56 -42.26
CA LEU A 7 -30.86 -22.57 -41.23
C LEU A 7 -29.38 -22.67 -40.84
N THR A 8 -28.57 -21.80 -41.42
CA THR A 8 -27.15 -21.68 -41.02
C THR A 8 -27.06 -20.92 -39.70
N LEU A 9 -26.89 -21.63 -38.57
CA LEU A 9 -26.54 -21.04 -37.30
C LEU A 9 -25.10 -20.51 -37.39
N LEU A 10 -24.97 -19.20 -37.51
CA LEU A 10 -23.71 -18.49 -37.26
C LEU A 10 -23.43 -18.49 -35.74
N LEU A 11 -22.64 -19.45 -35.28
CA LEU A 11 -22.01 -19.42 -33.95
C LEU A 11 -21.00 -18.27 -33.93
N TYR A 12 -21.43 -17.11 -33.51
CA TYR A 12 -20.49 -16.08 -33.02
C TYR A 12 -19.82 -16.62 -31.77
N GLY A 13 -18.72 -17.29 -31.94
CA GLY A 13 -17.79 -17.59 -30.88
C GLY A 13 -17.25 -16.24 -30.35
N SER A 14 -17.81 -15.73 -29.28
CA SER A 14 -17.16 -14.70 -28.48
C SER A 14 -15.85 -15.28 -28.00
N CYS A 15 -14.79 -15.03 -28.76
CA CYS A 15 -13.44 -15.22 -28.29
C CYS A 15 -13.21 -14.18 -27.19
N ALA A 16 -13.67 -14.48 -25.98
CA ALA A 16 -13.20 -13.80 -24.80
C ALA A 16 -11.69 -14.09 -24.77
N LEU A 17 -10.91 -13.14 -25.26
CA LEU A 17 -9.46 -13.12 -25.01
C LEU A 17 -9.32 -13.14 -23.49
N ALA A 18 -9.09 -14.32 -22.94
CA ALA A 18 -8.68 -14.46 -21.56
C ALA A 18 -7.41 -13.62 -21.43
N LEU A 19 -7.53 -12.44 -20.83
CA LEU A 19 -6.38 -11.62 -20.50
C LEU A 19 -5.43 -12.51 -19.69
N ASP A 20 -4.21 -12.69 -20.19
CA ASP A 20 -3.19 -13.42 -19.46
C ASP A 20 -3.01 -12.74 -18.09
N PRO A 21 -3.35 -13.40 -16.99
CA PRO A 21 -3.25 -12.80 -15.66
C PRO A 21 -1.82 -12.37 -15.32
N ASN A 22 -0.81 -12.85 -16.05
CA ASN A 22 0.57 -12.41 -15.92
C ASN A 22 0.86 -11.15 -16.75
N LEU A 23 0.15 -10.92 -17.85
CA LEU A 23 0.35 -9.73 -18.70
C LEU A 23 0.01 -8.44 -17.93
N GLU A 24 -1.08 -8.43 -17.17
CA GLU A 24 -1.48 -7.29 -16.35
C GLU A 24 -0.47 -6.96 -15.23
N LYS A 25 0.31 -7.97 -14.80
CA LYS A 25 1.31 -7.80 -13.74
C LYS A 25 2.66 -7.29 -14.23
N THR A 26 2.93 -7.35 -15.53
CA THR A 26 4.24 -7.03 -16.11
C THR A 26 4.25 -5.82 -17.02
N LYS A 27 3.07 -5.33 -17.40
CA LYS A 27 2.93 -4.17 -18.28
C LYS A 27 2.12 -3.05 -17.63
N SER A 28 2.48 -1.80 -17.96
CA SER A 28 1.68 -0.63 -17.65
C SER A 28 0.38 -0.61 -18.47
N ALA A 29 -0.56 0.27 -18.12
CA ALA A 29 -1.78 0.52 -18.91
C ALA A 29 -1.50 0.95 -20.36
N THR A 30 -0.30 1.46 -20.64
CA THR A 30 0.15 1.86 -21.98
C THR A 30 0.98 0.77 -22.67
N GLY A 31 1.05 -0.44 -22.13
CA GLY A 31 1.77 -1.58 -22.70
C GLY A 31 3.30 -1.56 -22.50
N ILE A 32 3.82 -0.59 -21.73
CA ILE A 32 5.26 -0.52 -21.43
C ILE A 32 5.61 -1.59 -20.39
N ASP A 33 6.72 -2.30 -20.59
CA ASP A 33 7.21 -3.30 -19.64
C ASP A 33 7.58 -2.63 -18.32
N LEU A 34 7.06 -3.17 -17.23
CA LEU A 34 7.36 -2.68 -15.89
C LEU A 34 8.62 -3.35 -15.37
N PRO A 35 9.51 -2.60 -14.71
CA PRO A 35 10.67 -3.19 -14.06
C PRO A 35 10.23 -4.14 -12.94
N THR A 36 11.03 -5.16 -12.66
CA THR A 36 10.86 -6.03 -11.50
C THR A 36 11.79 -5.60 -10.37
N ALA A 37 11.38 -5.83 -9.14
CA ALA A 37 12.21 -5.60 -7.96
C ALA A 37 11.99 -6.73 -6.94
N LYS A 38 13.08 -7.11 -6.27
CA LYS A 38 13.02 -8.12 -5.21
C LYS A 38 12.42 -7.56 -3.94
N TRP A 39 11.81 -8.43 -3.15
CA TRP A 39 11.41 -8.11 -1.78
C TRP A 39 12.67 -7.99 -0.91
N ASN A 40 13.14 -6.77 -0.68
CA ASN A 40 14.28 -6.49 0.16
C ASN A 40 13.86 -5.60 1.32
N LEU A 41 14.33 -5.94 2.51
CA LEU A 41 14.09 -5.16 3.72
C LEU A 41 15.36 -4.41 4.15
N PRO A 42 15.21 -3.19 4.69
CA PRO A 42 16.34 -2.47 5.26
C PRO A 42 17.00 -3.23 6.43
N LYS A 43 18.32 -3.20 6.51
CA LYS A 43 19.10 -3.91 7.55
C LYS A 43 18.79 -3.50 8.99
N ALA A 44 18.21 -2.32 9.18
CA ALA A 44 17.80 -1.84 10.49
C ALA A 44 16.39 -2.32 10.91
N LEU A 45 15.70 -3.08 10.06
CA LEU A 45 14.40 -3.67 10.40
C LEU A 45 14.60 -5.05 11.02
N ASN A 46 14.01 -5.28 12.18
CA ASN A 46 13.99 -6.57 12.86
C ASN A 46 12.89 -7.47 12.29
N GLU A 47 12.97 -8.77 12.56
CA GLU A 47 11.99 -9.77 12.09
C GLU A 47 10.57 -9.52 12.63
N ASP A 48 10.44 -8.92 13.79
CA ASP A 48 9.16 -8.55 14.40
C ASP A 48 8.57 -7.24 13.84
N GLY A 49 9.24 -6.62 12.88
CA GLY A 49 8.83 -5.37 12.25
C GLY A 49 9.17 -4.11 13.06
N THR A 50 9.91 -4.22 14.14
CA THR A 50 10.47 -3.06 14.87
C THR A 50 11.77 -2.58 14.21
N ILE A 51 12.19 -1.36 14.53
CA ILE A 51 13.46 -0.80 14.04
C ILE A 51 14.54 -0.93 15.10
N ASP A 52 15.69 -1.48 14.71
CA ASP A 52 16.92 -1.38 15.48
C ASP A 52 17.48 0.05 15.32
N GLU A 53 17.18 0.89 16.31
CA GLU A 53 17.57 2.30 16.30
C GLU A 53 19.11 2.47 16.28
N THR A 54 19.88 1.47 16.72
CA THR A 54 21.35 1.52 16.71
C THR A 54 21.95 1.47 15.31
N LYS A 55 21.19 0.89 14.36
CA LYS A 55 21.57 0.79 12.94
C LYS A 55 21.07 1.98 12.10
N MET A 56 20.32 2.91 12.71
CA MET A 56 19.85 4.11 12.03
C MET A 56 20.88 5.23 12.13
N PRO A 57 21.00 6.10 11.10
CA PRO A 57 21.86 7.30 11.18
C PRO A 57 21.53 8.15 12.40
N LYS A 58 22.56 8.44 13.21
CA LYS A 58 22.40 9.25 14.43
C LYS A 58 22.09 10.71 14.08
N ASN A 59 21.32 11.38 14.96
CA ASN A 59 20.97 12.82 14.85
C ASN A 59 20.33 13.23 13.50
N SER A 60 19.66 12.30 12.82
CA SER A 60 18.98 12.54 11.57
C SER A 60 17.48 12.73 11.79
N GLU A 61 16.91 13.83 11.32
CA GLU A 61 15.44 14.03 11.30
C GLU A 61 14.74 12.96 10.48
N TYR A 62 15.35 12.52 9.37
CA TYR A 62 14.83 11.42 8.58
C TYR A 62 14.71 10.13 9.42
N SER A 63 15.76 9.76 10.17
CA SER A 63 15.73 8.59 11.06
C SER A 63 14.64 8.70 12.13
N LYS A 64 14.48 9.87 12.74
CA LYS A 64 13.41 10.11 13.72
C LYS A 64 12.04 9.90 13.13
N MET A 65 11.81 10.39 11.90
CA MET A 65 10.54 10.25 11.21
C MET A 65 10.28 8.79 10.80
N VAL A 66 11.28 8.06 10.32
CA VAL A 66 11.16 6.63 10.02
C VAL A 66 10.79 5.83 11.27
N ILE A 67 11.49 6.05 12.39
CA ILE A 67 11.23 5.40 13.67
C ILE A 67 9.83 5.73 14.20
N LEU A 68 9.44 7.00 14.15
CA LEU A 68 8.09 7.42 14.56
C LEU A 68 7.02 6.77 13.68
N GLY A 69 7.22 6.74 12.36
CA GLY A 69 6.30 6.10 11.42
C GLY A 69 6.12 4.61 11.73
N ASN A 70 7.21 3.89 11.96
CA ASN A 70 7.17 2.48 12.38
C ASN A 70 6.38 2.29 13.68
N LYS A 71 6.65 3.11 14.71
CA LYS A 71 5.92 3.07 15.98
C LYS A 71 4.43 3.35 15.81
N ILE A 72 4.05 4.30 14.96
CA ILE A 72 2.64 4.59 14.67
C ILE A 72 1.97 3.38 14.00
N LEU A 73 2.61 2.72 13.04
CA LEU A 73 2.02 1.58 12.35
C LEU A 73 1.83 0.37 13.29
N ASN A 74 2.78 0.14 14.18
CA ASN A 74 2.72 -0.99 15.11
C ASN A 74 1.83 -0.72 16.33
N GLU A 75 1.76 0.53 16.79
CA GLU A 75 1.02 0.93 18.00
C GLU A 75 0.05 2.09 17.70
N THR A 76 -0.76 1.98 16.63
CA THR A 76 -1.58 3.08 16.09
C THR A 76 -2.47 3.71 17.16
N SER A 77 -3.13 2.91 18.01
CA SER A 77 -4.02 3.41 19.06
C SER A 77 -3.30 4.32 20.06
N LYS A 78 -2.04 4.02 20.38
CA LYS A 78 -1.21 4.77 21.31
C LYS A 78 -0.75 6.13 20.79
N TYR A 79 -0.47 6.22 19.51
CA TYR A 79 0.09 7.44 18.90
C TYR A 79 -0.98 8.32 18.27
N VAL A 80 -1.94 7.72 17.55
CA VAL A 80 -2.94 8.46 16.77
C VAL A 80 -4.36 7.89 16.89
N GLY A 81 -4.64 7.12 17.95
CA GLY A 81 -5.95 6.53 18.21
C GLY A 81 -6.47 6.83 19.61
N LEU A 82 -7.32 5.97 20.13
CA LEU A 82 -8.06 6.21 21.38
C LEU A 82 -7.16 6.40 22.60
N GLN A 83 -5.95 5.82 22.61
CA GLN A 83 -4.97 5.91 23.69
C GLN A 83 -3.98 7.06 23.52
N ALA A 84 -4.09 7.85 22.44
CA ALA A 84 -3.21 9.00 22.26
C ALA A 84 -3.40 10.01 23.38
N LYS A 85 -2.26 10.48 23.96
CA LYS A 85 -2.25 11.45 25.08
C LYS A 85 -2.95 12.75 24.69
N ASP A 86 -2.71 13.24 23.48
CA ASP A 86 -3.36 14.43 22.93
C ASP A 86 -4.66 14.03 22.21
N PRO A 87 -5.84 14.44 22.69
CA PRO A 87 -7.11 14.14 22.03
C PRO A 87 -7.20 14.65 20.59
N LYS A 88 -6.47 15.70 20.23
CA LYS A 88 -6.43 16.25 18.87
C LYS A 88 -5.78 15.29 17.87
N LYS A 89 -4.95 14.36 18.34
CA LYS A 89 -4.26 13.34 17.57
C LYS A 89 -5.03 12.04 17.43
N ARG A 90 -6.24 11.93 17.97
CA ARG A 90 -7.08 10.72 17.89
C ARG A 90 -7.79 10.67 16.56
N PHE A 91 -7.11 10.08 15.56
CA PHE A 91 -7.62 9.87 14.20
C PHE A 91 -8.22 8.46 14.04
N ALA A 92 -7.64 7.42 14.64
CA ALA A 92 -8.24 6.09 14.71
C ALA A 92 -9.33 6.04 15.80
N GLY A 93 -10.50 5.49 15.46
CA GLY A 93 -11.67 5.39 16.33
C GLY A 93 -11.85 4.02 16.99
N ASN A 94 -10.89 3.09 16.80
CA ASN A 94 -10.84 1.79 17.47
C ASN A 94 -9.40 1.46 17.89
N ASN A 95 -9.19 0.29 18.51
CA ASN A 95 -7.90 -0.15 19.02
C ASN A 95 -7.06 -0.97 18.02
N LEU A 96 -7.44 -1.01 16.74
CA LEU A 96 -6.64 -1.66 15.73
C LEU A 96 -5.34 -0.87 15.47
N SER A 97 -4.28 -1.59 15.15
CA SER A 97 -3.07 -1.02 14.56
C SER A 97 -3.01 -1.29 13.07
N CYS A 98 -2.24 -0.53 12.32
CA CYS A 98 -1.99 -0.81 10.90
C CYS A 98 -1.41 -2.23 10.75
N SER A 99 -0.56 -2.66 11.69
CA SER A 99 -0.01 -4.02 11.75
C SER A 99 -1.04 -5.12 11.97
N SER A 100 -2.27 -4.80 12.40
CA SER A 100 -3.36 -5.79 12.48
C SER A 100 -3.75 -6.35 11.10
N CYS A 101 -3.52 -5.58 10.04
CA CYS A 101 -3.79 -6.01 8.65
C CYS A 101 -2.50 -6.08 7.81
N HIS A 102 -1.45 -5.36 8.21
CA HIS A 102 -0.17 -5.28 7.51
C HIS A 102 0.94 -5.82 8.42
N ALA A 103 1.07 -7.14 8.46
CA ALA A 103 1.91 -7.85 9.42
C ALA A 103 3.31 -7.21 9.59
N ASN A 104 3.73 -7.09 10.85
CA ASN A 104 5.02 -6.53 11.26
C ASN A 104 5.31 -5.17 10.62
N GLY A 105 4.34 -4.24 10.70
CA GLY A 105 4.50 -2.91 10.12
C GLY A 105 4.58 -2.91 8.59
N GLY A 106 4.03 -3.94 7.92
CA GLY A 106 4.06 -4.07 6.46
C GLY A 106 5.35 -4.65 5.91
N SER A 107 6.15 -5.32 6.74
CA SER A 107 7.42 -5.93 6.34
C SER A 107 7.29 -7.40 5.90
N VAL A 108 6.13 -8.03 6.09
CA VAL A 108 5.94 -9.44 5.73
C VAL A 108 5.40 -9.56 4.31
N GLN A 109 6.13 -10.33 3.49
CA GLN A 109 5.76 -10.63 2.11
C GLN A 109 4.43 -11.40 2.07
N ASN A 110 3.59 -11.13 1.06
CA ASN A 110 2.26 -11.75 0.88
C ASN A 110 1.24 -11.49 2.02
N GLN A 111 1.53 -10.60 2.97
CA GLN A 111 0.64 -10.18 4.05
C GLN A 111 0.34 -8.68 3.99
N SER A 112 -0.10 -8.21 2.83
CA SER A 112 -0.39 -6.80 2.58
C SER A 112 0.82 -5.87 2.87
N GLY A 113 2.02 -6.31 2.47
CA GLY A 113 3.26 -5.60 2.77
C GLY A 113 3.38 -4.23 2.09
N PHE A 114 4.30 -3.42 2.59
CA PHE A 114 4.52 -2.04 2.14
C PHE A 114 5.78 -1.85 1.28
N VAL A 115 6.59 -2.89 1.09
CA VAL A 115 7.74 -2.79 0.16
C VAL A 115 7.24 -2.41 -1.22
N GLY A 116 7.78 -1.32 -1.77
CA GLY A 116 7.39 -0.79 -3.07
C GLY A 116 6.10 0.04 -3.07
N ILE A 117 5.38 0.18 -1.94
CA ILE A 117 4.13 0.95 -1.89
C ILE A 117 4.34 2.41 -2.29
N TRP A 118 5.48 3.01 -1.91
CA TRP A 118 5.83 4.38 -2.25
C TRP A 118 5.90 4.63 -3.76
N ALA A 119 6.41 3.65 -4.52
CA ALA A 119 6.58 3.74 -5.96
C ALA A 119 5.27 3.61 -6.76
N ARG A 120 4.13 3.34 -6.10
CA ARG A 120 2.83 3.09 -6.73
C ARG A 120 1.87 4.28 -6.68
N PHE A 121 2.21 5.34 -5.97
CA PHE A 121 1.36 6.53 -5.83
C PHE A 121 1.98 7.75 -6.50
N PRO A 122 1.14 8.70 -7.01
CA PRO A 122 -0.33 8.67 -7.02
C PRO A 122 -0.89 7.59 -7.94
N GLN A 123 -2.11 7.09 -7.64
CA GLN A 123 -2.78 6.11 -8.49
C GLN A 123 -4.28 6.40 -8.65
N TYR A 124 -4.85 5.90 -9.75
CA TYR A 124 -6.29 5.94 -9.95
C TYR A 124 -7.00 4.92 -9.04
N ASN A 125 -8.05 5.37 -8.37
CA ASN A 125 -8.91 4.56 -7.52
C ASN A 125 -10.28 4.41 -8.20
N ALA A 126 -10.51 3.30 -8.88
CA ALA A 126 -11.73 3.03 -9.61
C ALA A 126 -13.01 3.06 -8.74
N ARG A 127 -12.91 2.65 -7.46
CA ARG A 127 -14.05 2.68 -6.54
C ARG A 127 -14.54 4.10 -6.22
N GLY A 128 -13.64 5.05 -6.19
CA GLY A 128 -13.95 6.45 -5.88
C GLY A 128 -13.87 7.35 -7.10
N ASP A 129 -13.62 6.80 -8.28
CA ASP A 129 -13.45 7.52 -9.56
C ASP A 129 -12.55 8.76 -9.43
N LYS A 130 -11.36 8.57 -8.84
CA LYS A 130 -10.42 9.67 -8.62
C LYS A 130 -8.97 9.20 -8.49
N VAL A 131 -8.04 10.10 -8.78
CA VAL A 131 -6.63 9.92 -8.46
C VAL A 131 -6.43 10.20 -6.97
N ILE A 132 -5.72 9.30 -6.29
CA ILE A 132 -5.42 9.40 -4.86
C ILE A 132 -3.92 9.34 -4.60
N THR A 133 -3.49 10.05 -3.57
CA THR A 133 -2.15 9.96 -3.00
C THR A 133 -2.05 8.80 -2.00
N LEU A 134 -0.82 8.46 -1.58
CA LEU A 134 -0.62 7.49 -0.49
C LEU A 134 -1.24 7.99 0.84
N ALA A 135 -1.20 9.28 1.12
CA ALA A 135 -1.87 9.87 2.28
C ALA A 135 -3.40 9.68 2.23
N ASP A 136 -4.01 9.84 1.05
CA ASP A 136 -5.44 9.55 0.87
C ASP A 136 -5.76 8.07 1.09
N ARG A 137 -4.87 7.18 0.65
CA ARG A 137 -5.02 5.73 0.86
C ARG A 137 -4.98 5.37 2.33
N ILE A 138 -4.03 5.95 3.10
CA ILE A 138 -3.93 5.79 4.55
C ILE A 138 -5.19 6.33 5.23
N ASN A 139 -5.64 7.53 4.85
CA ASN A 139 -6.85 8.12 5.37
C ASN A 139 -8.10 7.26 5.12
N GLY A 140 -8.16 6.58 3.98
CA GLY A 140 -9.22 5.63 3.72
C GLY A 140 -9.26 4.46 4.71
N CYS A 141 -8.13 4.08 5.32
CA CYS A 141 -8.09 3.10 6.41
C CYS A 141 -8.57 3.69 7.73
N PHE A 142 -8.14 4.91 8.08
CA PHE A 142 -8.64 5.60 9.27
C PHE A 142 -10.16 5.74 9.26
N GLU A 143 -10.75 6.18 8.14
CA GLU A 143 -12.18 6.41 8.03
C GLU A 143 -13.01 5.13 8.02
N ARG A 144 -12.55 4.08 7.32
CA ARG A 144 -13.34 2.86 7.13
C ARG A 144 -12.96 1.74 8.09
N SER A 145 -11.70 1.31 8.06
CA SER A 145 -11.26 0.14 8.84
C SER A 145 -11.12 0.47 10.33
N MET A 146 -10.74 1.71 10.65
CA MET A 146 -10.49 2.15 12.01
C MET A 146 -11.63 2.98 12.60
N ASN A 147 -12.76 3.14 11.89
CA ASN A 147 -13.93 3.88 12.36
C ASN A 147 -13.57 5.26 12.94
N GLY A 148 -12.67 5.95 12.30
CA GLY A 148 -12.11 7.21 12.76
C GLY A 148 -12.34 8.37 11.79
N LYS A 149 -11.40 9.30 11.75
CA LYS A 149 -11.45 10.50 10.92
C LYS A 149 -10.15 10.71 10.16
N ARG A 150 -10.23 11.49 9.09
CA ARG A 150 -9.05 11.86 8.30
C ARG A 150 -8.02 12.60 9.12
N MET A 151 -6.76 12.23 8.91
CA MET A 151 -5.61 12.98 9.40
C MET A 151 -5.17 13.97 8.32
N PRO A 152 -4.84 15.23 8.66
CA PRO A 152 -4.27 16.17 7.70
C PRO A 152 -3.03 15.59 7.03
N SER A 153 -2.87 15.79 5.72
CA SER A 153 -1.75 15.25 4.95
C SER A 153 -0.39 15.85 5.36
N ASP A 154 -0.40 17.03 5.94
CA ASP A 154 0.77 17.74 6.46
C ASP A 154 1.04 17.48 7.94
N ALA A 155 0.18 16.72 8.64
CA ALA A 155 0.40 16.34 10.03
C ALA A 155 1.75 15.61 10.21
N PRO A 156 2.49 15.89 11.28
CA PRO A 156 3.77 15.20 11.55
C PRO A 156 3.64 13.68 11.56
N GLU A 157 2.54 13.16 12.08
CA GLU A 157 2.26 11.73 12.16
C GLU A 157 2.03 11.12 10.76
N MET A 158 1.32 11.82 9.86
CA MET A 158 1.16 11.39 8.48
C MET A 158 2.49 11.38 7.75
N LYS A 159 3.28 12.46 7.90
CA LYS A 159 4.63 12.53 7.32
C LYS A 159 5.51 11.41 7.82
N ALA A 160 5.45 11.07 9.11
CA ALA A 160 6.21 9.96 9.68
C ALA A 160 5.82 8.62 9.06
N MET A 161 4.53 8.31 8.93
CA MET A 161 4.05 7.08 8.27
C MET A 161 4.51 7.01 6.82
N LEU A 162 4.39 8.11 6.07
CA LEU A 162 4.85 8.19 4.68
C LEU A 162 6.37 8.00 4.57
N THR A 163 7.15 8.59 5.49
CA THR A 163 8.62 8.44 5.51
C THR A 163 9.03 6.99 5.80
N TYR A 164 8.35 6.32 6.72
CA TYR A 164 8.58 4.89 6.97
C TYR A 164 8.26 4.03 5.74
N MET A 165 7.13 4.25 5.08
CA MET A 165 6.76 3.52 3.87
C MET A 165 7.72 3.78 2.71
N GLN A 166 8.25 5.01 2.60
CA GLN A 166 9.31 5.34 1.65
C GLN A 166 10.60 4.58 1.98
N TRP A 167 10.99 4.56 3.26
CA TRP A 167 12.18 3.85 3.73
C TRP A 167 12.11 2.35 3.43
N LEU A 168 10.95 1.70 3.65
CA LEU A 168 10.73 0.30 3.27
C LEU A 168 10.80 0.08 1.75
N SER A 169 10.51 1.11 0.96
CA SER A 169 10.48 1.04 -0.51
C SER A 169 11.79 1.47 -1.16
N GLN A 170 12.87 1.69 -0.38
CA GLN A 170 14.15 2.12 -0.94
C GLN A 170 14.69 1.08 -1.95
N GLY A 171 15.15 1.58 -3.09
CA GLY A 171 15.68 0.75 -4.18
C GLY A 171 14.61 0.10 -5.07
N VAL A 172 13.33 0.34 -4.82
CA VAL A 172 12.24 -0.11 -5.69
C VAL A 172 11.95 0.96 -6.75
N PRO A 173 12.15 0.67 -8.04
CA PRO A 173 11.82 1.60 -9.12
C PRO A 173 10.33 1.95 -9.17
N VAL A 174 10.02 3.15 -9.65
CA VAL A 174 8.62 3.56 -9.87
C VAL A 174 7.94 2.62 -10.86
N GLY A 175 6.75 2.15 -10.52
CA GLY A 175 5.97 1.22 -11.33
C GLY A 175 6.46 -0.24 -11.27
N ALA A 176 7.50 -0.55 -10.50
CA ALA A 176 8.02 -1.90 -10.43
C ALA A 176 7.00 -2.89 -9.87
N LYS A 177 6.99 -4.09 -10.47
CA LYS A 177 6.38 -5.28 -9.89
C LYS A 177 7.33 -5.86 -8.85
N ILE A 178 6.86 -6.08 -7.64
CA ILE A 178 7.61 -6.78 -6.61
C ILE A 178 7.51 -8.29 -6.86
N GLU A 179 8.64 -8.97 -6.88
CA GLU A 179 8.72 -10.43 -6.97
C GLU A 179 8.29 -11.06 -5.64
N GLY A 180 7.32 -11.99 -5.72
CA GLY A 180 6.79 -12.74 -4.59
C GLY A 180 5.28 -12.74 -4.52
#